data_6c7995c994a0967e1290a0690ab4066d
#
_entry.id   6c7995c994a0967e1290a0690ab4066d
#
_cell.length_a   1.000
_cell.length_b   1.000
_cell.length_c   1.000
_cell.angle_alpha   90.00
_cell.angle_beta   90.00
_cell.angle_gamma   90.00
#
_symmetry.space_group_name_H-M   'P 1'
#
loop_
_entity.id
_entity.type
_entity.pdbx_description
1 polymer ?
#
loop_
_entity_poly.entity_id
_entity_poly.type
_entity_poly.pdbx_seq_one_letter_code
_entity_poly.pdbx_strand_id
1 'polypeptide(L)'
;MKVTLINHSDCRGGASVVSMRLVRALRDAGVDARMIVARAEGAVRPAFVARAASAAATTAAFLAEEGMTWLDNGLSMKNLFALDAARAGLPLERHPWVRDADVVCLNWVNQGMLSLRGVERIAALGKPLVWTMHDMWNATGLCHHAGECTRYMEQCGHCPLMQCPSHGNDLSHRRHLRKMQCYDRSGITFVAVSSWLAERCRESSLMRGRRVEVIPNAFPVDEFSLEPAHTRAELGLPDDGRHIIVMGAARLDDPVKGLPLAVETLNRLAAAGYGERVLAVFFGALRDGHALSGLRMPHVHLGTVGDAARLRSLYAHARVVLSTSHYETLPGTLIEGQAAGAYPASFGRGGQRDIIDAPRTGYIARYPDTADLAAGIAAAIEREPDREALRASVTARFAAPAVAARYIELFEGLMQVF
;
A
#
# COMPACT_ATOMS: atom_id res chain seq x y z
N MET A 1 -19.88 17.86 7.85
CA MET A 1 -18.79 17.15 8.56
C MET A 1 -17.46 17.63 8.02
N LYS A 2 -16.54 18.04 8.91
CA LYS A 2 -15.16 18.43 8.60
C LYS A 2 -14.22 17.30 8.99
N VAL A 3 -13.47 16.74 8.03
CA VAL A 3 -12.53 15.65 8.27
C VAL A 3 -11.12 16.11 7.94
N THR A 4 -10.20 15.96 8.88
CA THR A 4 -8.78 16.28 8.66
C THR A 4 -7.97 14.99 8.59
N LEU A 5 -7.48 14.68 7.39
CA LEU A 5 -6.53 13.58 7.19
C LEU A 5 -5.10 14.07 7.47
N ILE A 6 -4.29 13.20 8.06
CA ILE A 6 -2.88 13.48 8.37
C ILE A 6 -2.03 12.40 7.72
N ASN A 7 -1.11 12.79 6.82
CA ASN A 7 -0.22 11.86 6.12
C ASN A 7 1.15 12.49 5.89
N HIS A 8 2.21 11.70 5.77
CA HIS A 8 3.58 12.21 5.66
C HIS A 8 3.81 13.04 4.37
N SER A 9 3.33 12.58 3.22
CA SER A 9 3.47 13.26 1.92
C SER A 9 2.12 13.33 1.19
N ASP A 10 2.00 14.26 0.24
CA ASP A 10 0.83 14.41 -0.62
C ASP A 10 0.84 13.50 -1.86
N CYS A 11 2.02 13.05 -2.31
CA CYS A 11 2.13 12.30 -3.57
C CYS A 11 3.20 11.19 -3.57
N ARG A 12 4.12 11.16 -2.60
CA ARG A 12 5.24 10.22 -2.63
C ARG A 12 4.96 8.94 -1.85
N GLY A 13 5.00 7.80 -2.55
CA GLY A 13 4.73 6.48 -1.98
C GLY A 13 3.25 6.09 -2.00
N GLY A 14 3.00 4.78 -1.88
CA GLY A 14 1.65 4.21 -2.01
C GLY A 14 0.64 4.80 -1.03
N ALA A 15 1.00 4.91 0.25
CA ALA A 15 0.12 5.47 1.28
C ALA A 15 -0.30 6.92 0.96
N SER A 16 0.62 7.73 0.42
CA SER A 16 0.32 9.13 0.07
C SER A 16 -0.67 9.23 -1.09
N VAL A 17 -0.45 8.43 -2.13
CA VAL A 17 -1.35 8.40 -3.30
C VAL A 17 -2.76 8.00 -2.89
N VAL A 18 -2.91 6.93 -2.11
CA VAL A 18 -4.25 6.46 -1.70
C VAL A 18 -4.91 7.38 -0.66
N SER A 19 -4.14 8.03 0.22
CA SER A 19 -4.67 9.05 1.13
C SER A 19 -5.20 10.27 0.37
N MET A 20 -4.49 10.72 -0.68
CA MET A 20 -4.97 11.81 -1.55
C MET A 20 -6.23 11.40 -2.33
N ARG A 21 -6.29 10.15 -2.82
CA ARG A 21 -7.50 9.59 -3.46
C ARG A 21 -8.68 9.61 -2.48
N LEU A 22 -8.47 9.21 -1.23
CA LEU A 22 -9.52 9.24 -0.19
C LEU A 22 -9.99 10.67 0.10
N VAL A 23 -9.10 11.64 0.25
CA VAL A 23 -9.50 13.05 0.46
C VAL A 23 -10.38 13.53 -0.68
N ARG A 24 -10.00 13.26 -1.93
CA ARG A 24 -10.80 13.65 -3.11
C ARG A 24 -12.15 12.96 -3.10
N ALA A 25 -12.18 11.64 -2.89
CA ALA A 25 -13.42 10.87 -2.84
C ALA A 25 -14.40 11.39 -1.76
N LEU A 26 -13.90 11.73 -0.58
CA LEU A 26 -14.71 12.34 0.48
C LEU A 26 -15.24 13.72 0.09
N ARG A 27 -14.42 14.54 -0.57
CA ARG A 27 -14.85 15.87 -1.07
C ARG A 27 -15.90 15.77 -2.16
N ASP A 28 -15.72 14.84 -3.09
CA ASP A 28 -16.69 14.58 -4.18
C ASP A 28 -18.03 14.08 -3.61
N ALA A 29 -17.99 13.42 -2.45
CA ALA A 29 -19.18 13.01 -1.68
C ALA A 29 -19.74 14.12 -0.75
N GLY A 30 -19.26 15.38 -0.84
CA GLY A 30 -19.78 16.54 -0.10
C GLY A 30 -19.18 16.75 1.31
N VAL A 31 -18.17 15.98 1.70
CA VAL A 31 -17.46 16.16 2.99
C VAL A 31 -16.44 17.30 2.88
N ASP A 32 -16.34 18.19 3.86
CA ASP A 32 -15.23 19.16 3.95
C ASP A 32 -13.96 18.41 4.43
N ALA A 33 -13.40 17.60 3.52
CA ALA A 33 -12.19 16.85 3.77
C ALA A 33 -10.94 17.66 3.41
N ARG A 34 -9.96 17.66 4.33
CA ARG A 34 -8.70 18.40 4.22
C ARG A 34 -7.53 17.47 4.56
N MET A 35 -6.33 17.78 4.05
CA MET A 35 -5.14 16.96 4.29
C MET A 35 -3.98 17.79 4.81
N ILE A 36 -3.37 17.34 5.90
CA ILE A 36 -2.13 17.90 6.45
C ILE A 36 -0.98 16.97 6.09
N VAL A 37 0.11 17.53 5.53
CA VAL A 37 1.29 16.77 5.13
C VAL A 37 2.57 17.37 5.70
N ALA A 38 3.53 16.51 6.06
CA ALA A 38 4.88 16.95 6.42
C ALA A 38 5.62 17.46 5.17
N ARG A 39 5.50 16.72 4.06
CA ARG A 39 6.14 17.05 2.78
C ARG A 39 5.09 17.26 1.70
N ALA A 40 5.01 18.49 1.20
CA ALA A 40 4.21 18.86 0.03
C ALA A 40 5.16 18.85 -1.18
N GLU A 41 5.13 17.79 -1.96
CA GLU A 41 6.05 17.50 -3.06
C GLU A 41 5.33 17.51 -4.43
N GLY A 42 3.99 17.61 -4.44
CA GLY A 42 3.22 17.73 -5.66
C GLY A 42 3.49 19.04 -6.42
N ALA A 43 3.46 19.00 -7.76
CA ALA A 43 3.71 20.15 -8.61
C ALA A 43 2.73 21.33 -8.32
N VAL A 44 1.50 20.99 -7.97
CA VAL A 44 0.46 21.94 -7.56
C VAL A 44 -0.16 21.47 -6.26
N ARG A 45 -0.14 22.34 -5.24
CA ARG A 45 -0.78 22.04 -3.95
C ARG A 45 -2.23 22.52 -3.96
N PRO A 46 -3.21 21.62 -3.87
CA PRO A 46 -4.62 21.98 -3.75
C PRO A 46 -4.90 22.80 -2.48
N ALA A 47 -5.92 23.67 -2.49
CA ALA A 47 -6.30 24.49 -1.33
C ALA A 47 -6.70 23.67 -0.09
N PHE A 48 -7.12 22.43 -0.28
CA PHE A 48 -7.45 21.50 0.80
C PHE A 48 -6.23 20.70 1.31
N VAL A 49 -4.99 21.04 0.91
CA VAL A 49 -3.75 20.46 1.42
C VAL A 49 -2.92 21.53 2.10
N ALA A 50 -2.55 21.32 3.35
CA ALA A 50 -1.69 22.19 4.13
C ALA A 50 -0.41 21.51 4.58
N ARG A 51 0.65 22.29 4.84
CA ARG A 51 1.85 21.78 5.50
C ARG A 51 1.65 21.68 7.00
N ALA A 52 2.15 20.62 7.60
CA ALA A 52 2.14 20.38 9.04
C ALA A 52 2.94 21.44 9.82
N ALA A 53 4.06 21.92 9.24
CA ALA A 53 4.97 22.91 9.81
C ALA A 53 5.85 23.51 8.72
N SER A 54 6.81 24.36 9.09
CA SER A 54 7.86 24.83 8.21
C SER A 54 8.74 23.69 7.72
N ALA A 55 9.38 23.84 6.56
CA ALA A 55 10.30 22.83 6.02
C ALA A 55 11.46 22.54 7.01
N ALA A 56 11.98 23.55 7.70
CA ALA A 56 13.03 23.38 8.69
C ALA A 56 12.57 22.52 9.88
N ALA A 57 11.37 22.79 10.42
CA ALA A 57 10.82 22.01 11.54
C ALA A 57 10.54 20.54 11.13
N THR A 58 10.01 20.34 9.93
CA THR A 58 9.78 19.01 9.38
C THR A 58 11.07 18.22 9.20
N THR A 59 12.11 18.87 8.64
CA THR A 59 13.43 18.25 8.47
C THR A 59 14.08 17.94 9.83
N ALA A 60 13.98 18.85 10.79
CA ALA A 60 14.51 18.61 12.14
C ALA A 60 13.83 17.42 12.83
N ALA A 61 12.50 17.32 12.72
CA ALA A 61 11.74 16.20 13.29
C ALA A 61 12.10 14.86 12.63
N PHE A 62 12.25 14.85 11.30
CA PHE A 62 12.73 13.69 10.53
C PHE A 62 14.13 13.25 10.98
N LEU A 63 15.10 14.19 11.00
CA LEU A 63 16.47 13.89 11.41
C LEU A 63 16.56 13.43 12.87
N ALA A 64 15.72 13.96 13.76
CA ALA A 64 15.67 13.52 15.14
C ALA A 64 15.14 12.09 15.26
N GLU A 65 14.07 11.71 14.52
CA GLU A 65 13.52 10.36 14.52
C GLU A 65 14.52 9.35 13.96
N GLU A 66 15.06 9.62 12.78
CA GLU A 66 16.02 8.74 12.11
C GLU A 66 17.35 8.64 12.90
N GLY A 67 17.83 9.74 13.43
CA GLY A 67 19.05 9.76 14.24
C GLY A 67 18.94 8.96 15.54
N MET A 68 17.80 9.08 16.26
CA MET A 68 17.54 8.27 17.44
C MET A 68 17.38 6.78 17.10
N THR A 69 16.74 6.48 15.99
CA THR A 69 16.58 5.09 15.52
C THR A 69 17.91 4.50 15.08
N TRP A 70 18.75 5.28 14.39
CA TRP A 70 20.12 4.90 14.00
C TRP A 70 21.02 4.60 15.21
N LEU A 71 20.97 5.43 16.26
CA LEU A 71 21.69 5.19 17.51
C LEU A 71 21.28 3.85 18.15
N ASP A 72 19.97 3.59 18.29
CA ASP A 72 19.47 2.34 18.86
C ASP A 72 19.70 1.13 17.93
N ASN A 73 19.89 1.36 16.61
CA ASN A 73 20.19 0.31 15.63
C ASN A 73 21.70 0.01 15.53
N GLY A 74 22.49 0.37 16.55
CA GLY A 74 23.92 0.12 16.58
C GLY A 74 24.72 0.94 15.56
N LEU A 75 24.30 2.18 15.30
CA LEU A 75 24.91 3.10 14.31
C LEU A 75 24.85 2.54 12.87
N SER A 76 23.93 1.63 12.59
CA SER A 76 23.79 1.00 11.27
C SER A 76 22.65 1.60 10.47
N MET A 77 22.90 1.86 9.18
CA MET A 77 21.90 2.26 8.20
C MET A 77 21.05 1.09 7.67
N LYS A 78 21.49 -0.15 7.93
CA LYS A 78 20.77 -1.34 7.46
C LYS A 78 19.40 -1.44 8.14
N ASN A 79 18.36 -1.64 7.35
CA ASN A 79 16.96 -1.70 7.78
C ASN A 79 16.43 -0.40 8.45
N LEU A 80 17.17 0.71 8.46
CA LEU A 80 16.76 1.93 9.17
C LEU A 80 15.36 2.38 8.76
N PHE A 81 15.05 2.41 7.47
CA PHE A 81 13.74 2.81 6.95
C PHE A 81 12.66 1.71 7.00
N ALA A 82 13.01 0.51 7.46
CA ALA A 82 12.04 -0.55 7.77
C ALA A 82 11.52 -0.45 9.21
N LEU A 83 12.12 0.42 10.03
CA LEU A 83 11.84 0.62 11.44
C LEU A 83 11.39 2.06 11.68
N ASP A 84 10.43 2.27 12.58
CA ASP A 84 10.04 3.61 13.05
C ASP A 84 9.63 3.55 14.52
N ALA A 85 10.26 4.37 15.34
CA ALA A 85 10.04 4.37 16.78
C ALA A 85 8.99 5.40 17.23
N ALA A 86 8.60 6.33 16.36
CA ALA A 86 7.65 7.42 16.61
C ALA A 86 7.93 8.20 17.92
N ARG A 87 9.21 8.58 18.11
CA ARG A 87 9.66 9.37 19.27
C ARG A 87 9.60 10.86 19.01
N ALA A 88 10.02 11.28 17.82
CA ALA A 88 9.93 12.67 17.35
C ALA A 88 8.63 12.90 16.58
N GLY A 89 8.19 14.14 16.52
CA GLY A 89 6.99 14.53 15.76
C GLY A 89 6.65 15.99 15.89
N LEU A 90 5.80 16.45 14.99
CA LEU A 90 5.31 17.83 14.94
C LEU A 90 4.12 18.03 15.90
N PRO A 91 3.92 19.22 16.46
CA PRO A 91 2.83 19.51 17.41
C PRO A 91 1.50 19.73 16.67
N LEU A 92 0.99 18.68 16.01
CA LEU A 92 -0.19 18.75 15.14
C LEU A 92 -1.49 19.01 15.90
N GLU A 93 -1.56 18.74 17.20
CA GLU A 93 -2.69 19.11 18.07
C GLU A 93 -2.94 20.63 18.10
N ARG A 94 -1.96 21.42 17.67
CA ARG A 94 -2.07 22.89 17.59
C ARG A 94 -2.48 23.38 16.22
N HIS A 95 -2.44 22.51 15.20
CA HIS A 95 -2.75 22.92 13.82
C HIS A 95 -4.24 23.33 13.72
N PRO A 96 -4.58 24.48 13.09
CA PRO A 96 -5.96 24.97 13.02
C PRO A 96 -6.94 23.94 12.46
N TRP A 97 -6.56 23.19 11.43
CA TRP A 97 -7.41 22.18 10.81
C TRP A 97 -7.66 20.96 11.71
N VAL A 98 -6.72 20.61 12.58
CA VAL A 98 -6.94 19.54 13.57
C VAL A 98 -7.91 19.99 14.64
N ARG A 99 -7.78 21.28 15.06
CA ARG A 99 -8.68 21.87 16.06
C ARG A 99 -10.09 22.09 15.54
N ASP A 100 -10.25 22.43 14.26
CA ASP A 100 -11.53 22.68 13.59
C ASP A 100 -12.22 21.41 13.08
N ALA A 101 -11.53 20.28 13.05
CA ALA A 101 -12.09 19.01 12.54
C ALA A 101 -13.16 18.45 13.46
N ASP A 102 -14.19 17.84 12.88
CA ASP A 102 -15.13 16.96 13.58
C ASP A 102 -14.53 15.56 13.78
N VAL A 103 -13.73 15.09 12.80
CA VAL A 103 -13.01 13.80 12.84
C VAL A 103 -11.56 14.00 12.39
N VAL A 104 -10.62 13.39 13.11
CA VAL A 104 -9.21 13.33 12.71
C VAL A 104 -8.88 11.93 12.20
N CYS A 105 -8.34 11.83 10.98
CA CYS A 105 -7.97 10.56 10.35
C CYS A 105 -6.46 10.50 10.11
N LEU A 106 -5.75 9.70 10.91
CA LEU A 106 -4.33 9.43 10.72
C LEU A 106 -4.16 8.39 9.59
N ASN A 107 -3.15 8.59 8.78
CA ASN A 107 -2.75 7.66 7.73
C ASN A 107 -1.31 7.21 8.00
N TRP A 108 -0.39 7.40 7.07
CA TRP A 108 1.02 7.10 7.30
C TRP A 108 1.73 8.32 7.90
N VAL A 109 1.92 8.31 9.22
CA VAL A 109 2.40 9.47 10.02
C VAL A 109 3.80 9.26 10.60
N ASN A 110 4.54 8.35 10.05
CA ASN A 110 5.89 7.93 10.46
C ASN A 110 6.97 8.95 10.07
N GLN A 111 8.23 8.61 10.32
CA GLN A 111 9.43 9.39 9.96
C GLN A 111 9.40 10.83 10.51
N GLY A 112 9.10 10.95 11.79
CA GLY A 112 9.14 12.24 12.49
C GLY A 112 7.94 13.16 12.22
N MET A 113 6.89 12.68 11.53
CA MET A 113 5.67 13.49 11.39
C MET A 113 4.85 13.55 12.67
N LEU A 114 4.60 12.40 13.32
CA LEU A 114 3.82 12.34 14.54
C LEU A 114 4.41 11.32 15.52
N SER A 115 4.74 11.78 16.73
CA SER A 115 5.16 10.89 17.79
C SER A 115 3.95 10.25 18.49
N LEU A 116 4.15 9.14 19.24
CA LEU A 116 3.09 8.54 20.05
C LEU A 116 2.52 9.52 21.09
N ARG A 117 3.34 10.45 21.62
CA ARG A 117 2.84 11.55 22.47
C ARG A 117 1.98 12.54 21.69
N GLY A 118 2.31 12.79 20.42
CA GLY A 118 1.50 13.61 19.53
C GLY A 118 0.12 12.98 19.27
N VAL A 119 0.06 11.66 19.10
CA VAL A 119 -1.20 10.90 18.99
C VAL A 119 -2.06 11.09 20.25
N GLU A 120 -1.47 10.91 21.44
CA GLU A 120 -2.18 11.12 22.72
C GLU A 120 -2.70 12.56 22.88
N ARG A 121 -1.93 13.58 22.42
CA ARG A 121 -2.38 14.98 22.46
C ARG A 121 -3.54 15.26 21.50
N ILE A 122 -3.53 14.63 20.31
CA ILE A 122 -4.66 14.75 19.38
C ILE A 122 -5.89 14.06 19.96
N ALA A 123 -5.75 12.87 20.55
CA ALA A 123 -6.84 12.16 21.23
C ALA A 123 -7.43 12.97 22.38
N ALA A 124 -6.57 13.68 23.14
CA ALA A 124 -6.99 14.56 24.25
C ALA A 124 -7.85 15.78 23.80
N LEU A 125 -7.99 16.03 22.50
CA LEU A 125 -8.92 17.03 21.97
C LEU A 125 -10.39 16.58 22.07
N GLY A 126 -10.66 15.32 22.45
CA GLY A 126 -12.00 14.77 22.61
C GLY A 126 -12.77 14.65 21.32
N LYS A 127 -12.09 14.33 20.22
CA LYS A 127 -12.66 14.12 18.89
C LYS A 127 -12.49 12.68 18.44
N PRO A 128 -13.40 12.13 17.61
CA PRO A 128 -13.19 10.85 16.96
C PRO A 128 -11.83 10.80 16.29
N LEU A 129 -11.02 9.79 16.63
CA LEU A 129 -9.68 9.56 16.08
C LEU A 129 -9.68 8.23 15.34
N VAL A 130 -9.54 8.29 14.03
CA VAL A 130 -9.43 7.14 13.14
C VAL A 130 -7.99 6.98 12.68
N TRP A 131 -7.47 5.73 12.57
CA TRP A 131 -6.15 5.47 12.03
C TRP A 131 -6.25 4.44 10.91
N THR A 132 -6.14 4.91 9.65
CA THR A 132 -6.05 4.05 8.47
C THR A 132 -4.64 3.49 8.35
N MET A 133 -4.54 2.18 8.43
CA MET A 133 -3.29 1.43 8.41
C MET A 133 -2.96 0.98 6.99
N HIS A 134 -1.78 1.38 6.50
CA HIS A 134 -1.29 1.02 5.17
C HIS A 134 -0.24 -0.10 5.20
N ASP A 135 0.24 -0.44 6.38
CA ASP A 135 1.21 -1.50 6.65
C ASP A 135 0.99 -2.07 8.07
N MET A 136 1.88 -2.95 8.53
CA MET A 136 1.76 -3.60 9.83
C MET A 136 2.31 -2.77 11.00
N TRP A 137 2.79 -1.54 10.78
CA TRP A 137 3.46 -0.77 11.83
C TRP A 137 2.63 -0.61 13.11
N ASN A 138 1.32 -0.40 12.98
CA ASN A 138 0.42 -0.30 14.15
C ASN A 138 0.31 -1.61 14.93
N ALA A 139 0.49 -2.75 14.27
CA ALA A 139 0.41 -4.07 14.88
C ALA A 139 1.76 -4.59 15.42
N THR A 140 2.86 -3.90 15.16
CA THR A 140 4.22 -4.30 15.55
C THR A 140 4.86 -3.29 16.51
N GLY A 141 5.98 -3.64 17.12
CA GLY A 141 6.74 -2.70 17.95
C GLY A 141 7.39 -1.57 17.15
N LEU A 142 7.99 -1.90 16.00
CA LEU A 142 8.80 -0.96 15.20
C LEU A 142 8.58 -1.09 13.69
N CYS A 143 8.45 -2.32 13.18
CA CYS A 143 8.61 -2.58 11.75
C CYS A 143 7.31 -2.34 10.97
N HIS A 144 7.47 -1.90 9.71
CA HIS A 144 6.37 -1.73 8.77
C HIS A 144 5.83 -3.08 8.24
N HIS A 145 6.70 -4.10 8.17
CA HIS A 145 6.32 -5.46 7.80
C HIS A 145 7.08 -6.45 8.66
N ALA A 146 6.36 -7.39 9.26
CA ALA A 146 6.95 -8.42 10.12
C ALA A 146 7.67 -9.52 9.33
N GLY A 147 7.35 -9.69 8.03
CA GLY A 147 7.84 -10.83 7.25
C GLY A 147 7.43 -12.16 7.90
N GLU A 148 8.40 -13.01 8.19
CA GLU A 148 8.19 -14.29 8.87
C GLU A 148 8.25 -14.16 10.42
N CYS A 149 8.48 -12.96 10.95
CA CYS A 149 8.55 -12.75 12.39
C CYS A 149 7.16 -12.78 13.02
N THR A 150 6.95 -13.63 14.02
CA THR A 150 5.68 -13.82 14.74
C THR A 150 5.66 -13.13 16.12
N ARG A 151 6.75 -12.48 16.55
CA ARG A 151 6.86 -11.93 17.91
C ARG A 151 5.82 -10.87 18.24
N TYR A 152 5.29 -10.16 17.25
CA TYR A 152 4.22 -9.17 17.44
C TYR A 152 2.90 -9.79 17.96
N MET A 153 2.74 -11.11 17.80
CA MET A 153 1.55 -11.83 18.27
C MET A 153 1.51 -11.89 19.81
N GLU A 154 2.67 -11.89 20.45
CA GLU A 154 2.81 -11.93 21.91
C GLU A 154 3.43 -10.62 22.40
N GLN A 155 4.74 -10.46 22.21
CA GLN A 155 5.48 -9.27 22.62
C GLN A 155 6.74 -9.10 21.77
N CYS A 156 6.90 -7.95 21.12
CA CYS A 156 8.13 -7.65 20.42
C CYS A 156 9.33 -7.60 21.38
N GLY A 157 10.47 -7.98 20.86
CA GLY A 157 11.77 -8.11 21.50
C GLY A 157 12.65 -9.02 20.66
N HIS A 158 13.95 -9.05 20.87
CA HIS A 158 14.89 -9.80 20.02
C HIS A 158 14.64 -9.55 18.52
N CYS A 159 14.50 -8.26 18.13
CA CYS A 159 14.07 -7.89 16.79
C CYS A 159 15.08 -8.31 15.72
N PRO A 160 14.70 -9.15 14.73
CA PRO A 160 15.63 -9.63 13.70
C PRO A 160 16.06 -8.54 12.71
N LEU A 161 15.36 -7.41 12.66
CA LEU A 161 15.69 -6.30 11.78
C LEU A 161 16.73 -5.34 12.39
N MET A 162 16.89 -5.33 13.71
CA MET A 162 17.87 -4.49 14.39
C MET A 162 19.28 -5.06 14.23
N GLN A 163 20.25 -4.17 14.11
CA GLN A 163 21.66 -4.53 13.89
C GLN A 163 22.51 -4.52 15.18
N CYS A 164 22.00 -3.98 16.28
CA CYS A 164 22.62 -4.14 17.59
C CYS A 164 22.27 -5.52 18.17
N PRO A 165 23.06 -6.04 19.15
CA PRO A 165 22.71 -7.28 19.84
C PRO A 165 21.29 -7.21 20.36
N SER A 166 20.40 -8.01 19.76
CA SER A 166 19.01 -8.03 20.15
C SER A 166 18.84 -8.80 21.46
N HIS A 167 18.10 -8.23 22.39
CA HIS A 167 17.75 -8.83 23.68
C HIS A 167 16.27 -8.57 23.97
N GLY A 168 15.73 -9.25 24.98
CA GLY A 168 14.29 -9.17 25.31
C GLY A 168 13.77 -7.76 25.58
N ASN A 169 14.62 -6.84 26.04
CA ASN A 169 14.28 -5.44 26.28
C ASN A 169 14.92 -4.47 25.27
N ASP A 170 14.99 -4.86 24.01
CA ASP A 170 15.49 -3.99 22.94
C ASP A 170 14.51 -2.86 22.58
N LEU A 171 14.84 -2.03 21.60
CA LEU A 171 13.97 -0.93 21.19
C LEU A 171 12.58 -1.41 20.77
N SER A 172 12.51 -2.57 20.09
CA SER A 172 11.22 -3.10 19.62
C SER A 172 10.28 -3.44 20.79
N HIS A 173 10.82 -3.99 21.89
CA HIS A 173 10.06 -4.27 23.09
C HIS A 173 9.60 -2.98 23.79
N ARG A 174 10.51 -2.02 23.99
CA ARG A 174 10.17 -0.74 24.62
C ARG A 174 9.12 0.03 23.84
N ARG A 175 9.17 -0.02 22.50
CA ARG A 175 8.18 0.64 21.65
C ARG A 175 6.85 -0.10 21.61
N HIS A 176 6.89 -1.44 21.68
CA HIS A 176 5.68 -2.26 21.83
C HIS A 176 4.90 -1.85 23.08
N LEU A 177 5.55 -1.81 24.24
CA LEU A 177 4.90 -1.37 25.47
C LEU A 177 4.39 0.08 25.42
N ARG A 178 5.16 0.97 24.78
CA ARG A 178 4.77 2.37 24.63
C ARG A 178 3.56 2.54 23.67
N LYS A 179 3.48 1.76 22.61
CA LYS A 179 2.29 1.74 21.73
C LYS A 179 1.07 1.23 22.47
N MET A 180 1.20 0.16 23.24
CA MET A 180 0.12 -0.38 24.08
C MET A 180 -0.46 0.73 24.96
N GLN A 181 0.38 1.44 25.73
CA GLN A 181 -0.04 2.55 26.57
C GLN A 181 -0.71 3.69 25.80
N CYS A 182 -0.17 4.03 24.63
CA CYS A 182 -0.73 5.06 23.76
C CYS A 182 -2.15 4.66 23.29
N TYR A 183 -2.30 3.45 22.82
CA TYR A 183 -3.58 2.96 22.30
C TYR A 183 -4.64 2.83 23.39
N ASP A 184 -4.26 2.42 24.61
CA ASP A 184 -5.17 2.36 25.78
C ASP A 184 -5.75 3.72 26.15
N ARG A 185 -4.96 4.80 25.94
CA ARG A 185 -5.33 6.16 26.32
C ARG A 185 -6.02 6.96 25.22
N SER A 186 -5.98 6.49 23.98
CA SER A 186 -6.30 7.34 22.82
C SER A 186 -7.64 7.04 22.16
N GLY A 187 -8.35 5.99 22.54
CA GLY A 187 -9.68 5.65 21.98
C GLY A 187 -9.72 5.55 20.46
N ILE A 188 -8.63 5.06 19.83
CA ILE A 188 -8.48 5.04 18.38
C ILE A 188 -9.35 3.96 17.75
N THR A 189 -10.10 4.30 16.70
CA THR A 189 -10.68 3.33 15.78
C THR A 189 -9.69 3.08 14.64
N PHE A 190 -9.25 1.84 14.47
CA PHE A 190 -8.33 1.48 13.41
C PHE A 190 -9.08 1.03 12.16
N VAL A 191 -8.54 1.38 11.00
CA VAL A 191 -9.04 0.91 9.70
C VAL A 191 -7.93 0.14 9.00
N ALA A 192 -8.14 -1.13 8.74
CA ALA A 192 -7.27 -1.96 7.91
C ALA A 192 -7.72 -1.88 6.46
N VAL A 193 -6.78 -1.65 5.54
CA VAL A 193 -7.10 -1.51 4.10
C VAL A 193 -7.32 -2.85 3.39
N SER A 194 -7.18 -3.97 4.11
CA SER A 194 -7.49 -5.32 3.62
C SER A 194 -7.85 -6.25 4.77
N SER A 195 -8.56 -7.33 4.45
CA SER A 195 -8.88 -8.41 5.41
C SER A 195 -7.59 -9.05 5.94
N TRP A 196 -6.56 -9.22 5.09
CA TRP A 196 -5.27 -9.70 5.50
C TRP A 196 -4.64 -8.84 6.60
N LEU A 197 -4.64 -7.51 6.45
CA LEU A 197 -4.08 -6.62 7.46
C LEU A 197 -4.90 -6.67 8.75
N ALA A 198 -6.24 -6.75 8.64
CA ALA A 198 -7.11 -6.91 9.81
C ALA A 198 -6.83 -8.23 10.55
N GLU A 199 -6.56 -9.33 9.84
CA GLU A 199 -6.13 -10.60 10.45
C GLU A 199 -4.81 -10.43 11.21
N ARG A 200 -3.80 -9.82 10.59
CA ARG A 200 -2.52 -9.51 11.26
C ARG A 200 -2.71 -8.64 12.50
N CYS A 201 -3.65 -7.68 12.46
CA CYS A 201 -4.01 -6.89 13.63
C CYS A 201 -4.67 -7.74 14.72
N ARG A 202 -5.60 -8.63 14.39
CA ARG A 202 -6.24 -9.51 15.40
C ARG A 202 -5.27 -10.46 16.07
N GLU A 203 -4.25 -10.91 15.35
CA GLU A 203 -3.16 -11.74 15.90
C GLU A 203 -2.22 -10.95 16.81
N SER A 204 -2.08 -9.65 16.59
CA SER A 204 -1.18 -8.79 17.36
C SER A 204 -1.69 -8.57 18.79
N SER A 205 -0.80 -8.74 19.78
CA SER A 205 -1.10 -8.39 21.17
C SER A 205 -1.35 -6.89 21.38
N LEU A 206 -0.78 -6.02 20.53
CA LEU A 206 -1.05 -4.57 20.56
C LEU A 206 -2.48 -4.23 20.15
N MET A 207 -3.05 -5.03 19.26
CA MET A 207 -4.34 -4.73 18.63
C MET A 207 -5.49 -5.56 19.20
N ARG A 208 -5.19 -6.54 20.06
CA ARG A 208 -6.19 -7.43 20.66
C ARG A 208 -7.23 -6.63 21.45
N GLY A 209 -8.51 -6.87 21.16
CA GLY A 209 -9.64 -6.18 21.77
C GLY A 209 -9.89 -4.75 21.29
N ARG A 210 -9.11 -4.24 20.33
CA ARG A 210 -9.32 -2.91 19.73
C ARG A 210 -10.29 -2.99 18.56
N ARG A 211 -10.99 -1.89 18.31
CA ARG A 211 -11.88 -1.77 17.15
C ARG A 211 -11.04 -1.65 15.89
N VAL A 212 -11.17 -2.62 15.00
CA VAL A 212 -10.52 -2.66 13.68
C VAL A 212 -11.58 -2.89 12.61
N GLU A 213 -11.85 -1.86 11.83
CA GLU A 213 -12.71 -1.91 10.65
C GLU A 213 -11.90 -2.30 9.42
N VAL A 214 -12.57 -2.87 8.41
CA VAL A 214 -11.93 -3.17 7.12
C VAL A 214 -12.54 -2.27 6.06
N ILE A 215 -11.80 -1.25 5.61
CA ILE A 215 -12.23 -0.38 4.51
C ILE A 215 -11.06 -0.26 3.54
N PRO A 216 -11.18 -0.72 2.29
CA PRO A 216 -10.09 -0.70 1.33
C PRO A 216 -9.70 0.72 0.92
N ASN A 217 -8.55 0.85 0.27
CA ASN A 217 -8.16 2.10 -0.38
C ASN A 217 -9.09 2.43 -1.55
N ALA A 218 -9.37 3.72 -1.75
CA ALA A 218 -10.08 4.22 -2.91
C ALA A 218 -9.20 4.16 -4.17
N PHE A 219 -9.74 3.63 -5.26
CA PHE A 219 -9.09 3.61 -6.56
C PHE A 219 -9.96 4.31 -7.61
N PRO A 220 -9.35 5.03 -8.55
CA PRO A 220 -10.07 5.70 -9.63
C PRO A 220 -10.42 4.69 -10.74
N VAL A 221 -11.17 3.62 -10.39
CA VAL A 221 -11.48 2.51 -11.30
C VAL A 221 -12.26 2.98 -12.53
N ASP A 222 -13.01 4.07 -12.40
CA ASP A 222 -13.80 4.66 -13.49
C ASP A 222 -12.91 5.32 -14.56
N GLU A 223 -11.67 5.68 -14.22
CA GLU A 223 -10.69 6.21 -15.18
C GLU A 223 -10.07 5.12 -16.06
N PHE A 224 -10.23 3.83 -15.69
CA PHE A 224 -9.75 2.70 -16.47
C PHE A 224 -10.82 2.27 -17.47
N SER A 225 -10.43 2.06 -18.73
CA SER A 225 -11.30 1.58 -19.80
C SER A 225 -10.88 0.19 -20.24
N LEU A 226 -11.81 -0.60 -20.74
CA LEU A 226 -11.51 -1.86 -21.41
C LEU A 226 -10.89 -1.62 -22.80
N GLU A 227 -11.18 -0.46 -23.40
CA GLU A 227 -10.58 -0.02 -24.66
C GLU A 227 -9.37 0.87 -24.40
N PRO A 228 -8.19 0.56 -24.98
CA PRO A 228 -7.00 1.38 -24.81
C PRO A 228 -7.11 2.69 -25.60
N ALA A 229 -6.70 3.81 -24.96
CA ALA A 229 -6.61 5.10 -25.63
C ALA A 229 -5.34 5.24 -26.50
N HIS A 230 -4.32 4.42 -26.26
CA HIS A 230 -3.08 4.35 -27.05
C HIS A 230 -2.92 2.96 -27.66
N THR A 231 -2.47 2.89 -28.91
CA THR A 231 -2.11 1.65 -29.59
C THR A 231 -0.86 1.02 -28.97
N ARG A 232 -0.61 -0.24 -29.25
CA ARG A 232 0.64 -0.91 -28.84
C ARG A 232 1.88 -0.18 -29.36
N ALA A 233 1.87 0.26 -30.61
CA ALA A 233 2.98 1.00 -31.23
C ALA A 233 3.28 2.32 -30.49
N GLU A 234 2.25 3.11 -30.11
CA GLU A 234 2.40 4.33 -29.32
C GLU A 234 2.95 4.05 -27.92
N LEU A 235 2.69 2.87 -27.36
CA LEU A 235 3.26 2.42 -26.09
C LEU A 235 4.70 1.88 -26.23
N GLY A 236 5.21 1.76 -27.46
CA GLY A 236 6.53 1.16 -27.73
C GLY A 236 6.52 -0.38 -27.68
N LEU A 237 5.36 -0.98 -27.90
CA LEU A 237 5.16 -2.43 -27.89
C LEU A 237 4.94 -2.96 -29.30
N PRO A 238 5.39 -4.18 -29.64
CA PRO A 238 5.09 -4.81 -30.89
C PRO A 238 3.60 -5.13 -31.03
N ASP A 239 3.05 -4.93 -32.24
CA ASP A 239 1.68 -5.30 -32.57
C ASP A 239 1.68 -6.58 -33.45
N ASP A 240 2.03 -7.68 -32.80
CA ASP A 240 2.28 -8.98 -33.44
C ASP A 240 1.31 -10.09 -33.00
N GLY A 241 0.20 -9.69 -32.34
CA GLY A 241 -0.86 -10.61 -31.90
C GLY A 241 -0.55 -11.37 -30.62
N ARG A 242 0.64 -11.22 -30.01
CA ARG A 242 0.95 -11.89 -28.74
C ARG A 242 0.11 -11.36 -27.59
N HIS A 243 -0.21 -12.26 -26.66
CA HIS A 243 -0.86 -11.89 -25.39
C HIS A 243 0.14 -11.16 -24.48
N ILE A 244 -0.27 -10.05 -23.92
CA ILE A 244 0.58 -9.27 -23.02
C ILE A 244 0.35 -9.72 -21.57
N ILE A 245 1.44 -10.04 -20.86
CA ILE A 245 1.49 -10.19 -19.40
C ILE A 245 2.22 -8.97 -18.84
N VAL A 246 1.54 -8.18 -18.00
CA VAL A 246 2.11 -6.96 -17.40
C VAL A 246 2.49 -7.21 -15.95
N MET A 247 3.70 -6.81 -15.58
CA MET A 247 4.14 -6.69 -14.18
C MET A 247 4.70 -5.29 -13.94
N GLY A 248 4.22 -4.61 -12.90
CA GLY A 248 4.63 -3.26 -12.57
C GLY A 248 4.86 -3.01 -11.10
N ALA A 249 5.81 -2.14 -10.80
CA ALA A 249 6.08 -1.62 -9.47
C ALA A 249 6.78 -0.26 -9.55
N ALA A 250 6.77 0.54 -8.47
CA ALA A 250 7.61 1.74 -8.42
C ALA A 250 9.09 1.39 -8.60
N ARG A 251 9.53 0.25 -8.03
CA ARG A 251 10.85 -0.36 -8.23
C ARG A 251 10.68 -1.86 -8.36
N LEU A 252 11.00 -2.40 -9.54
CA LEU A 252 10.81 -3.83 -9.86
C LEU A 252 11.78 -4.74 -9.10
N ASP A 253 13.03 -4.30 -8.92
CA ASP A 253 14.09 -5.03 -8.21
C ASP A 253 14.05 -4.81 -6.69
N ASP A 254 12.96 -4.25 -6.16
CA ASP A 254 12.71 -4.31 -4.73
C ASP A 254 12.50 -5.78 -4.32
N PRO A 255 13.28 -6.30 -3.35
CA PRO A 255 13.19 -7.70 -2.94
C PRO A 255 11.76 -8.13 -2.59
N VAL A 256 10.94 -7.23 -2.04
CA VAL A 256 9.54 -7.50 -1.69
C VAL A 256 8.69 -7.86 -2.91
N LYS A 257 9.03 -7.34 -4.11
CA LYS A 257 8.24 -7.55 -5.34
C LYS A 257 8.44 -8.92 -5.97
N GLY A 258 9.47 -9.67 -5.55
CA GLY A 258 9.68 -11.04 -5.95
C GLY A 258 9.97 -11.20 -7.45
N LEU A 259 10.71 -10.25 -8.07
CA LEU A 259 11.05 -10.31 -9.49
C LEU A 259 11.69 -11.65 -9.90
N PRO A 260 12.56 -12.30 -9.10
CA PRO A 260 13.08 -13.64 -9.43
C PRO A 260 11.98 -14.69 -9.58
N LEU A 261 10.91 -14.64 -8.76
CA LEU A 261 9.76 -15.54 -8.89
C LEU A 261 8.96 -15.27 -10.17
N ALA A 262 8.87 -14.00 -10.60
CA ALA A 262 8.25 -13.65 -11.88
C ALA A 262 9.06 -14.22 -13.06
N VAL A 263 10.38 -14.04 -13.05
CA VAL A 263 11.28 -14.59 -14.08
C VAL A 263 11.15 -16.12 -14.15
N GLU A 264 11.16 -16.80 -13.02
CA GLU A 264 10.99 -18.25 -12.98
C GLU A 264 9.61 -18.69 -13.50
N THR A 265 8.53 -18.02 -13.07
CA THR A 265 7.16 -18.31 -13.53
C THR A 265 7.03 -18.16 -15.05
N LEU A 266 7.55 -17.06 -15.60
CA LEU A 266 7.50 -16.78 -17.04
C LEU A 266 8.40 -17.77 -17.84
N ASN A 267 9.54 -18.18 -17.30
CA ASN A 267 10.39 -19.20 -17.91
C ASN A 267 9.70 -20.59 -17.95
N ARG A 268 8.95 -20.94 -16.89
CA ARG A 268 8.12 -22.16 -16.89
C ARG A 268 7.00 -22.07 -17.91
N LEU A 269 6.36 -20.91 -18.03
CA LEU A 269 5.33 -20.67 -19.06
C LEU A 269 5.91 -20.80 -20.48
N ALA A 270 7.10 -20.22 -20.73
CA ALA A 270 7.79 -20.38 -22.00
C ALA A 270 8.11 -21.83 -22.32
N ALA A 271 8.61 -22.59 -21.34
CA ALA A 271 8.91 -24.03 -21.47
C ALA A 271 7.65 -24.88 -21.73
N ALA A 272 6.48 -24.41 -21.29
CA ALA A 272 5.19 -25.03 -21.57
C ALA A 272 4.60 -24.69 -22.97
N GLY A 273 5.38 -24.05 -23.84
CA GLY A 273 4.99 -23.76 -25.24
C GLY A 273 4.37 -22.37 -25.47
N TYR A 274 4.38 -21.49 -24.46
CA TYR A 274 3.80 -20.15 -24.58
C TYR A 274 4.81 -19.06 -25.02
N GLY A 275 6.09 -19.42 -25.23
CA GLY A 275 7.14 -18.45 -25.54
C GLY A 275 6.85 -17.56 -26.75
N GLU A 276 6.32 -18.13 -27.84
CA GLU A 276 5.98 -17.39 -29.05
C GLU A 276 4.59 -16.71 -28.99
N ARG A 277 3.77 -17.05 -28.01
CA ARG A 277 2.39 -16.57 -27.88
C ARG A 277 2.25 -15.40 -26.90
N VAL A 278 3.29 -15.12 -26.12
CA VAL A 278 3.26 -14.18 -24.99
C VAL A 278 4.39 -13.18 -25.09
N LEU A 279 4.08 -11.93 -24.74
CA LEU A 279 5.03 -10.85 -24.50
C LEU A 279 4.94 -10.44 -23.03
N ALA A 280 6.04 -10.55 -22.30
CA ALA A 280 6.11 -10.03 -20.93
C ALA A 280 6.47 -8.53 -20.97
N VAL A 281 5.68 -7.69 -20.33
CA VAL A 281 5.91 -6.24 -20.26
C VAL A 281 6.12 -5.83 -18.81
N PHE A 282 7.26 -5.21 -18.56
CA PHE A 282 7.63 -4.71 -17.25
C PHE A 282 7.62 -3.19 -17.24
N PHE A 283 7.12 -2.58 -16.16
CA PHE A 283 7.26 -1.14 -15.93
C PHE A 283 7.64 -0.82 -14.49
N GLY A 284 8.38 0.28 -14.31
CA GLY A 284 8.93 0.73 -13.04
C GLY A 284 10.45 0.85 -13.08
N ALA A 285 11.03 1.45 -12.04
CA ALA A 285 12.47 1.57 -11.97
C ALA A 285 13.14 0.20 -11.79
N LEU A 286 14.27 0.02 -12.45
CA LEU A 286 15.13 -1.16 -12.33
C LEU A 286 16.56 -0.67 -12.11
N ARG A 287 17.10 -0.90 -10.92
CA ARG A 287 18.47 -0.47 -10.57
C ARG A 287 19.52 -1.48 -11.01
N ASP A 288 19.18 -2.77 -10.90
CA ASP A 288 20.01 -3.86 -11.41
C ASP A 288 19.64 -4.12 -12.90
N GLY A 289 20.49 -3.66 -13.82
CA GLY A 289 20.28 -3.88 -15.26
C GLY A 289 20.31 -5.34 -15.69
N HIS A 290 20.76 -6.25 -14.84
CA HIS A 290 20.82 -7.69 -15.12
C HIS A 290 19.63 -8.47 -14.52
N ALA A 291 18.75 -7.84 -13.78
CA ALA A 291 17.67 -8.52 -13.08
C ALA A 291 16.70 -9.32 -13.97
N LEU A 292 16.63 -8.97 -15.28
CA LEU A 292 15.83 -9.67 -16.29
C LEU A 292 16.67 -10.55 -17.23
N SER A 293 18.00 -10.62 -17.08
CA SER A 293 18.88 -11.35 -18.01
C SER A 293 18.62 -12.85 -18.09
N GLY A 294 18.03 -13.43 -17.04
CA GLY A 294 17.62 -14.85 -17.00
C GLY A 294 16.27 -15.15 -17.65
N LEU A 295 15.55 -14.14 -18.11
CA LEU A 295 14.21 -14.32 -18.71
C LEU A 295 14.33 -14.81 -20.17
N ARG A 296 13.74 -15.97 -20.45
CA ARG A 296 13.76 -16.63 -21.77
C ARG A 296 12.57 -16.25 -22.63
N MET A 297 11.53 -15.67 -22.03
CA MET A 297 10.35 -15.19 -22.74
C MET A 297 10.63 -13.85 -23.42
N PRO A 298 10.08 -13.57 -24.63
CA PRO A 298 10.12 -12.24 -25.22
C PRO A 298 9.59 -11.20 -24.24
N HIS A 299 10.35 -10.11 -24.05
CA HIS A 299 9.97 -9.12 -23.05
C HIS A 299 10.37 -7.69 -23.45
N VAL A 300 9.67 -6.72 -22.85
CA VAL A 300 9.95 -5.28 -22.94
C VAL A 300 9.95 -4.68 -21.54
N HIS A 301 10.95 -3.86 -21.24
CA HIS A 301 10.97 -3.03 -20.03
C HIS A 301 10.77 -1.56 -20.43
N LEU A 302 9.64 -0.98 -20.02
CA LEU A 302 9.23 0.39 -20.38
C LEU A 302 9.83 1.47 -19.47
N GLY A 303 10.61 1.08 -18.45
CA GLY A 303 11.03 2.02 -17.42
C GLY A 303 9.85 2.55 -16.59
N THR A 304 10.01 3.73 -16.02
CA THR A 304 8.93 4.38 -15.23
C THR A 304 7.90 4.99 -16.14
N VAL A 305 6.66 4.52 -16.08
CA VAL A 305 5.52 5.07 -16.80
C VAL A 305 4.85 6.12 -15.94
N GLY A 306 5.17 7.40 -16.18
CA GLY A 306 4.62 8.54 -15.42
C GLY A 306 3.29 9.08 -15.94
N ASP A 307 2.95 8.78 -17.20
CA ASP A 307 1.69 9.18 -17.83
C ASP A 307 0.58 8.18 -17.47
N ALA A 308 -0.46 8.66 -16.81
CA ALA A 308 -1.58 7.85 -16.37
C ALA A 308 -2.41 7.27 -17.55
N ALA A 309 -2.55 8.00 -18.67
CA ALA A 309 -3.29 7.51 -19.82
C ALA A 309 -2.53 6.36 -20.52
N ARG A 310 -1.21 6.48 -20.63
CA ARG A 310 -0.35 5.40 -21.12
C ARG A 310 -0.40 4.16 -20.23
N LEU A 311 -0.37 4.35 -18.91
CA LEU A 311 -0.46 3.25 -17.96
C LEU A 311 -1.81 2.52 -18.06
N ARG A 312 -2.91 3.26 -18.15
CA ARG A 312 -4.26 2.71 -18.33
C ARG A 312 -4.37 1.93 -19.63
N SER A 313 -3.84 2.47 -20.73
CA SER A 313 -3.81 1.79 -22.04
C SER A 313 -2.95 0.51 -22.00
N LEU A 314 -1.83 0.53 -21.29
CA LEU A 314 -0.99 -0.65 -21.09
C LEU A 314 -1.78 -1.79 -20.41
N TYR A 315 -2.50 -1.49 -19.33
CA TYR A 315 -3.36 -2.47 -18.68
C TYR A 315 -4.52 -2.94 -19.57
N ALA A 316 -5.12 -2.06 -20.40
CA ALA A 316 -6.19 -2.42 -21.30
C ALA A 316 -5.75 -3.38 -22.42
N HIS A 317 -4.47 -3.31 -22.83
CA HIS A 317 -3.87 -4.29 -23.75
C HIS A 317 -3.45 -5.60 -23.07
N ALA A 318 -3.38 -5.63 -21.74
CA ALA A 318 -2.90 -6.80 -21.03
C ALA A 318 -3.96 -7.91 -20.96
N ARG A 319 -3.54 -9.15 -21.21
CA ARG A 319 -4.33 -10.35 -20.91
C ARG A 319 -4.24 -10.69 -19.43
N VAL A 320 -3.04 -10.54 -18.85
CA VAL A 320 -2.78 -10.87 -17.43
C VAL A 320 -2.01 -9.73 -16.78
N VAL A 321 -2.41 -9.37 -15.56
CA VAL A 321 -1.59 -8.58 -14.65
C VAL A 321 -1.00 -9.50 -13.59
N LEU A 322 0.35 -9.54 -13.52
CA LEU A 322 1.12 -10.44 -12.67
C LEU A 322 1.65 -9.73 -11.43
N SER A 323 1.51 -10.35 -10.27
CA SER A 323 2.19 -9.93 -9.04
C SER A 323 2.81 -11.14 -8.34
N THR A 324 4.11 -11.10 -8.13
CA THR A 324 4.88 -12.15 -7.43
C THR A 324 5.41 -11.70 -6.08
N SER A 325 4.85 -10.61 -5.55
CA SER A 325 5.30 -10.01 -4.29
C SER A 325 5.25 -11.01 -3.13
N HIS A 326 6.30 -11.00 -2.31
CA HIS A 326 6.38 -11.82 -1.11
C HIS A 326 5.30 -11.47 -0.08
N TYR A 327 4.90 -10.21 -0.03
CA TYR A 327 3.73 -9.71 0.70
C TYR A 327 3.28 -8.36 0.17
N GLU A 328 1.97 -8.09 0.26
CA GLU A 328 1.34 -6.83 -0.13
C GLU A 328 0.14 -6.57 0.79
N THR A 329 0.03 -5.35 1.28
CA THR A 329 -1.13 -5.00 2.10
C THR A 329 -2.40 -4.93 1.26
N LEU A 330 -2.35 -4.24 0.12
CA LEU A 330 -3.40 -4.21 -0.90
C LEU A 330 -2.77 -3.77 -2.23
N PRO A 331 -2.44 -4.71 -3.15
CA PRO A 331 -1.70 -4.41 -4.37
C PRO A 331 -2.54 -3.64 -5.40
N GLY A 332 -2.28 -2.33 -5.51
CA GLY A 332 -3.01 -1.45 -6.43
C GLY A 332 -2.88 -1.86 -7.91
N THR A 333 -1.75 -2.39 -8.31
CA THR A 333 -1.52 -2.86 -9.69
C THR A 333 -2.50 -3.94 -10.13
N LEU A 334 -2.90 -4.84 -9.21
CA LEU A 334 -3.92 -5.85 -9.50
C LEU A 334 -5.31 -5.24 -9.64
N ILE A 335 -5.67 -4.25 -8.80
CA ILE A 335 -6.95 -3.53 -8.89
C ILE A 335 -7.01 -2.74 -10.20
N GLU A 336 -5.95 -1.99 -10.53
CA GLU A 336 -5.85 -1.17 -11.73
C GLU A 336 -5.87 -2.03 -13.00
N GLY A 337 -5.11 -3.14 -13.03
CA GLY A 337 -5.13 -4.09 -14.14
C GLY A 337 -6.51 -4.73 -14.32
N GLN A 338 -7.13 -5.17 -13.25
CA GLN A 338 -8.47 -5.78 -13.28
C GLN A 338 -9.55 -4.76 -13.69
N ALA A 339 -9.42 -3.49 -13.31
CA ALA A 339 -10.30 -2.41 -13.74
C ALA A 339 -10.22 -2.15 -15.26
N ALA A 340 -9.07 -2.41 -15.87
CA ALA A 340 -8.84 -2.37 -17.32
C ALA A 340 -9.15 -3.71 -18.01
N GLY A 341 -9.66 -4.72 -17.32
CA GLY A 341 -10.03 -6.01 -17.88
C GLY A 341 -8.90 -7.03 -17.97
N ALA A 342 -7.73 -6.78 -17.39
CA ALA A 342 -6.65 -7.75 -17.29
C ALA A 342 -6.91 -8.77 -16.17
N TYR A 343 -6.67 -10.06 -16.42
CA TYR A 343 -6.85 -11.13 -15.44
C TYR A 343 -5.72 -11.12 -14.41
N PRO A 344 -5.97 -10.90 -13.12
CA PRO A 344 -4.93 -10.88 -12.11
C PRO A 344 -4.45 -12.29 -11.79
N ALA A 345 -3.13 -12.47 -11.75
CA ALA A 345 -2.47 -13.71 -11.32
C ALA A 345 -1.42 -13.38 -10.26
N SER A 346 -1.48 -14.03 -9.10
CA SER A 346 -0.62 -13.69 -7.97
C SER A 346 -0.48 -14.84 -6.97
N PHE A 347 0.49 -14.70 -6.06
CA PHE A 347 0.51 -15.48 -4.82
C PHE A 347 -0.40 -14.86 -3.75
N GLY A 348 -0.98 -15.68 -2.89
CA GLY A 348 -1.91 -15.22 -1.83
C GLY A 348 -1.22 -14.82 -0.53
N ARG A 349 -0.22 -13.91 -0.56
CA ARG A 349 0.61 -13.49 0.58
C ARG A 349 0.25 -12.12 1.15
N GLY A 350 -1.02 -11.73 1.04
CA GLY A 350 -1.48 -10.42 1.50
C GLY A 350 -2.91 -10.15 1.07
N GLY A 351 -3.24 -8.89 0.82
CA GLY A 351 -4.54 -8.42 0.36
C GLY A 351 -4.93 -8.81 -1.07
N GLN A 352 -4.17 -9.68 -1.74
CA GLN A 352 -4.55 -10.23 -3.05
C GLN A 352 -5.90 -10.96 -2.98
N ARG A 353 -6.18 -11.63 -1.85
CA ARG A 353 -7.45 -12.34 -1.62
C ARG A 353 -8.64 -11.40 -1.46
N ASP A 354 -8.40 -10.15 -1.13
CA ASP A 354 -9.43 -9.11 -1.09
C ASP A 354 -9.79 -8.62 -2.50
N ILE A 355 -8.90 -8.84 -3.48
CA ILE A 355 -9.06 -8.39 -4.87
C ILE A 355 -9.58 -9.53 -5.74
N ILE A 356 -8.98 -10.71 -5.62
CA ILE A 356 -9.17 -11.87 -6.48
C ILE A 356 -10.17 -12.84 -5.83
N ASP A 357 -11.29 -13.05 -6.49
CA ASP A 357 -12.22 -14.15 -6.20
C ASP A 357 -11.87 -15.33 -7.14
N ALA A 358 -10.94 -16.15 -6.68
CA ALA A 358 -10.40 -17.24 -7.47
C ALA A 358 -11.36 -18.44 -7.56
N PRO A 359 -11.54 -19.07 -8.73
CA PRO A 359 -10.88 -18.78 -10.00
C PRO A 359 -11.67 -17.79 -10.90
N ARG A 360 -12.75 -17.21 -10.41
CA ARG A 360 -13.72 -16.44 -11.22
C ARG A 360 -13.13 -15.13 -11.75
N THR A 361 -12.46 -14.36 -10.90
CA THR A 361 -11.93 -13.03 -11.25
C THR A 361 -10.42 -12.96 -11.21
N GLY A 362 -9.70 -14.08 -11.18
CA GLY A 362 -8.25 -14.15 -11.15
C GLY A 362 -7.73 -15.47 -10.61
N TYR A 363 -6.42 -15.60 -10.53
CA TYR A 363 -5.75 -16.79 -10.02
C TYR A 363 -4.86 -16.48 -8.82
N ILE A 364 -5.01 -17.26 -7.76
CA ILE A 364 -4.16 -17.23 -6.56
C ILE A 364 -3.41 -18.54 -6.45
N ALA A 365 -2.12 -18.49 -6.75
CA ALA A 365 -1.23 -19.64 -6.64
C ALA A 365 -0.74 -19.84 -5.19
N ARG A 366 -0.34 -21.08 -4.90
CA ARG A 366 0.36 -21.42 -3.65
C ARG A 366 1.74 -20.74 -3.64
N TYR A 367 2.06 -20.06 -2.59
CA TYR A 367 3.37 -19.45 -2.43
C TYR A 367 4.42 -20.47 -1.95
N PRO A 368 5.64 -20.50 -2.49
CA PRO A 368 6.16 -19.78 -3.67
C PRO A 368 6.14 -20.64 -4.95
N ASP A 369 5.11 -21.42 -5.20
CA ASP A 369 5.01 -22.38 -6.29
C ASP A 369 4.84 -21.67 -7.65
N THR A 370 5.97 -21.44 -8.33
CA THR A 370 6.01 -20.79 -9.65
C THR A 370 5.43 -21.66 -10.77
N ALA A 371 5.37 -22.99 -10.59
CA ALA A 371 4.72 -23.90 -11.53
C ALA A 371 3.20 -23.76 -11.46
N ASP A 372 2.65 -23.70 -10.25
CA ASP A 372 1.23 -23.46 -10.01
C ASP A 372 0.81 -22.09 -10.59
N LEU A 373 1.61 -21.03 -10.37
CA LEU A 373 1.35 -19.70 -10.93
C LEU A 373 1.39 -19.70 -12.45
N ALA A 374 2.37 -20.39 -13.07
CA ALA A 374 2.48 -20.51 -14.53
C ALA A 374 1.26 -21.25 -15.12
N ALA A 375 0.78 -22.32 -14.46
CA ALA A 375 -0.42 -23.04 -14.89
C ALA A 375 -1.68 -22.16 -14.85
N GLY A 376 -1.83 -21.33 -13.80
CA GLY A 376 -2.92 -20.37 -13.69
C GLY A 376 -2.90 -19.32 -14.81
N ILE A 377 -1.70 -18.82 -15.15
CA ILE A 377 -1.52 -17.89 -16.28
C ILE A 377 -1.84 -18.57 -17.62
N ALA A 378 -1.36 -19.80 -17.84
CA ALA A 378 -1.66 -20.57 -19.04
C ALA A 378 -3.19 -20.73 -19.23
N ALA A 379 -3.90 -21.08 -18.16
CA ALA A 379 -5.35 -21.20 -18.20
C ALA A 379 -6.05 -19.87 -18.57
N ALA A 380 -5.53 -18.73 -18.11
CA ALA A 380 -6.07 -17.41 -18.46
C ALA A 380 -5.78 -16.99 -19.92
N ILE A 381 -4.72 -17.55 -20.52
CA ILE A 381 -4.42 -17.35 -21.94
C ILE A 381 -5.37 -18.18 -22.81
N GLU A 382 -5.63 -19.45 -22.45
CA GLU A 382 -6.50 -20.36 -23.19
C GLU A 382 -7.99 -20.01 -23.06
N ARG A 383 -8.40 -19.49 -21.89
CA ARG A 383 -9.77 -19.05 -21.64
C ARG A 383 -9.82 -17.54 -21.73
N GLU A 384 -10.63 -17.03 -22.65
CA GLU A 384 -10.83 -15.59 -22.69
C GLU A 384 -11.56 -15.11 -21.41
N PRO A 385 -10.89 -14.30 -20.55
CA PRO A 385 -11.54 -13.79 -19.35
C PRO A 385 -12.69 -12.84 -19.71
N ASP A 386 -13.77 -12.91 -18.96
CA ASP A 386 -14.84 -11.92 -19.04
C ASP A 386 -14.36 -10.57 -18.45
N ARG A 387 -13.90 -9.69 -19.34
CA ARG A 387 -13.29 -8.40 -18.99
C ARG A 387 -14.28 -7.47 -18.26
N GLU A 388 -15.56 -7.51 -18.62
CA GLU A 388 -16.60 -6.73 -17.94
C GLU A 388 -16.84 -7.23 -16.52
N ALA A 389 -16.92 -8.55 -16.32
CA ALA A 389 -17.05 -9.13 -14.98
C ALA A 389 -15.83 -8.83 -14.10
N LEU A 390 -14.61 -8.84 -14.67
CA LEU A 390 -13.39 -8.45 -13.95
C LEU A 390 -13.49 -6.99 -13.47
N ARG A 391 -13.83 -6.07 -14.36
CA ARG A 391 -14.02 -4.65 -14.06
C ARG A 391 -15.12 -4.43 -13.00
N ALA A 392 -16.30 -5.04 -13.20
CA ALA A 392 -17.42 -4.90 -12.27
C ALA A 392 -17.05 -5.33 -10.85
N SER A 393 -16.27 -6.41 -10.72
CA SER A 393 -15.82 -6.94 -9.44
C SER A 393 -14.99 -5.94 -8.62
N VAL A 394 -14.05 -5.20 -9.24
CA VAL A 394 -13.24 -4.21 -8.54
C VAL A 394 -13.98 -2.88 -8.37
N THR A 395 -14.83 -2.49 -9.32
CA THR A 395 -15.63 -1.27 -9.23
C THR A 395 -16.55 -1.30 -8.01
N ALA A 396 -17.25 -2.41 -7.78
CA ALA A 396 -18.16 -2.54 -6.64
C ALA A 396 -17.48 -2.36 -5.27
N ARG A 397 -16.18 -2.67 -5.17
CA ARG A 397 -15.46 -2.71 -3.88
C ARG A 397 -14.48 -1.57 -3.67
N PHE A 398 -13.84 -1.09 -4.74
CA PHE A 398 -12.69 -0.18 -4.67
C PHE A 398 -12.94 1.18 -5.34
N ALA A 399 -14.08 1.38 -6.02
CA ALA A 399 -14.43 2.66 -6.58
C ALA A 399 -14.44 3.76 -5.51
N ALA A 400 -13.95 4.94 -5.86
CA ALA A 400 -13.84 6.07 -4.94
C ALA A 400 -15.16 6.39 -4.22
N PRO A 401 -16.34 6.43 -4.88
CA PRO A 401 -17.62 6.68 -4.20
C PRO A 401 -18.00 5.58 -3.20
N ALA A 402 -17.77 4.29 -3.54
CA ALA A 402 -18.09 3.17 -2.66
C ALA A 402 -17.24 3.18 -1.37
N VAL A 403 -15.95 3.49 -1.50
CA VAL A 403 -15.05 3.61 -0.36
C VAL A 403 -15.37 4.84 0.48
N ALA A 404 -15.64 6.00 -0.16
CA ALA A 404 -16.02 7.23 0.55
C ALA A 404 -17.28 7.02 1.39
N ALA A 405 -18.31 6.36 0.86
CA ALA A 405 -19.54 6.06 1.59
C ALA A 405 -19.28 5.29 2.89
N ARG A 406 -18.40 4.27 2.85
CA ARG A 406 -18.01 3.48 4.03
C ARG A 406 -17.26 4.29 5.09
N TYR A 407 -16.39 5.21 4.66
CA TYR A 407 -15.72 6.12 5.60
C TYR A 407 -16.69 7.14 6.20
N ILE A 408 -17.64 7.66 5.42
CA ILE A 408 -18.68 8.59 5.90
C ILE A 408 -19.53 7.90 6.97
N GLU A 409 -20.03 6.68 6.69
CA GLU A 409 -20.77 5.87 7.65
C GLU A 409 -19.99 5.65 8.96
N LEU A 410 -18.70 5.30 8.85
CA LEU A 410 -17.83 5.15 10.00
C LEU A 410 -17.70 6.45 10.80
N PHE A 411 -17.45 7.58 10.13
CA PHE A 411 -17.26 8.87 10.78
C PHE A 411 -18.54 9.36 11.45
N GLU A 412 -19.70 9.22 10.80
CA GLU A 412 -21.01 9.58 11.36
C GLU A 412 -21.33 8.73 12.59
N GLY A 413 -21.10 7.42 12.52
CA GLY A 413 -21.29 6.53 13.66
C GLY A 413 -20.39 6.88 14.85
N LEU A 414 -19.14 7.32 14.60
CA LEU A 414 -18.25 7.75 15.68
C LEU A 414 -18.68 9.08 16.31
N MET A 415 -19.15 10.05 15.52
CA MET A 415 -19.62 11.34 16.04
C MET A 415 -20.88 11.22 16.92
N GLN A 416 -21.67 10.17 16.78
CA GLN A 416 -22.82 9.92 17.63
C GLN A 416 -22.47 9.40 19.03
N VAL A 417 -21.26 8.88 19.19
CA VAL A 417 -20.78 8.26 20.44
C VAL A 417 -19.92 9.22 21.25
N PHE A 418 -19.35 10.25 20.60
CA PHE A 418 -18.54 11.31 21.21
C PHE A 418 -19.40 12.55 21.55
#